data_81e73ecb3eeea52374e4b1340a649f56
#
_entry.id   81e73ecb3eeea52374e4b1340a649f56
#
_cell.length_a   1.000
_cell.length_b   1.000
_cell.length_c   1.000
_cell.angle_alpha   90.00
_cell.angle_beta   90.00
_cell.angle_gamma   90.00
#
_symmetry.space_group_name_H-M   'P 1'
#
loop_
_entity.id
_entity.type
_entity.pdbx_description
1 polymer ?
#
loop_
_entity_poly.entity_id
_entity_poly.type
_entity_poly.pdbx_seq_one_letter_code
_entity_poly.pdbx_strand_id
1 'polypeptide(L)'
;VRITAGPFKHACDLNVKVLLQYDTDRLLAPFLREAGLPKKAETYGNWEKDGLDGHIGGHYLTALAIHYAATGNLECKKRMDYMVSEFARVQQANGDGSICGFPNSKKFAEEIRKGNVGIVWNYWVAWYNMHKTYAGLRDAWLYGKNEKAKKIFLKFCDWGVDVISNLDDRQM
;
A
#
# COMPACT_ATOMS: atom_id res chain seq x y z
N VAL A 1 6.58 -20.61 13.51
CA VAL A 1 5.52 -21.37 14.21
C VAL A 1 4.34 -21.50 13.27
N ARG A 2 3.75 -22.69 13.15
CA ARG A 2 2.51 -22.94 12.38
C ARG A 2 1.44 -23.48 13.32
N ILE A 3 0.23 -22.94 13.18
CA ILE A 3 -0.95 -23.41 13.91
C ILE A 3 -1.52 -24.61 13.13
N THR A 4 -1.57 -25.80 13.77
CA THR A 4 -1.93 -27.04 13.09
C THR A 4 -3.36 -27.51 13.38
N ALA A 5 -3.95 -27.10 14.51
CA ALA A 5 -5.29 -27.54 14.95
C ALA A 5 -5.93 -26.56 15.93
N GLY A 6 -7.18 -26.81 16.30
CA GLY A 6 -7.93 -26.10 17.33
C GLY A 6 -8.59 -24.81 16.85
N PRO A 7 -9.17 -24.02 17.78
CA PRO A 7 -9.96 -22.84 17.46
C PRO A 7 -9.17 -21.74 16.73
N PHE A 8 -7.89 -21.59 17.04
CA PHE A 8 -7.02 -20.62 16.34
C PHE A 8 -6.76 -21.03 14.90
N LYS A 9 -6.62 -22.32 14.61
CA LYS A 9 -6.51 -22.80 13.22
C LYS A 9 -7.80 -22.52 12.45
N HIS A 10 -8.93 -22.78 13.05
CA HIS A 10 -10.23 -22.49 12.45
C HIS A 10 -10.39 -20.99 12.16
N ALA A 11 -10.05 -20.12 13.10
CA ALA A 11 -10.08 -18.67 12.89
C ALA A 11 -9.14 -18.22 11.76
N CYS A 12 -7.94 -18.79 11.70
CA CYS A 12 -6.99 -18.52 10.61
C CYS A 12 -7.56 -18.93 9.24
N ASP A 13 -8.20 -20.09 9.16
CA ASP A 13 -8.82 -20.59 7.92
C ASP A 13 -10.03 -19.75 7.48
N LEU A 14 -10.83 -19.26 8.43
CA LEU A 14 -11.91 -18.31 8.13
C LEU A 14 -11.35 -16.97 7.64
N ASN A 15 -10.32 -16.46 8.30
CA ASN A 15 -9.70 -15.19 7.91
C ASN A 15 -9.18 -15.23 6.46
N VAL A 16 -8.47 -16.29 6.06
CA VAL A 16 -7.99 -16.38 4.67
C VAL A 16 -9.13 -16.48 3.67
N LYS A 17 -10.22 -17.15 4.00
CA LYS A 17 -11.41 -17.18 3.14
C LYS A 17 -11.98 -15.79 2.91
N VAL A 18 -12.05 -14.96 3.95
CA VAL A 18 -12.51 -13.56 3.85
C VAL A 18 -11.52 -12.73 3.03
N LEU A 19 -10.22 -12.83 3.31
CA LEU A 19 -9.18 -12.12 2.55
C LEU A 19 -9.25 -12.43 1.04
N LEU A 20 -9.50 -13.68 0.69
CA LEU A 20 -9.61 -14.09 -0.71
C LEU A 20 -10.92 -13.69 -1.41
N GLN A 21 -11.89 -13.14 -0.69
CA GLN A 21 -13.09 -12.53 -1.27
C GLN A 21 -12.86 -11.10 -1.79
N TYR A 22 -11.82 -10.42 -1.30
CA TYR A 22 -11.50 -9.09 -1.82
C TYR A 22 -11.03 -9.17 -3.27
N ASP A 23 -11.54 -8.26 -4.08
CA ASP A 23 -11.09 -8.04 -5.44
C ASP A 23 -9.84 -7.13 -5.40
N THR A 24 -8.72 -7.69 -5.82
CA THR A 24 -7.42 -7.01 -5.81
C THR A 24 -7.38 -5.80 -6.73
N ASP A 25 -8.06 -5.86 -7.89
CA ASP A 25 -8.10 -4.75 -8.85
C ASP A 25 -8.89 -3.55 -8.31
N ARG A 26 -9.90 -3.79 -7.48
CA ARG A 26 -10.63 -2.73 -6.78
C ARG A 26 -9.75 -2.04 -5.74
N LEU A 27 -8.88 -2.78 -5.04
CA LEU A 27 -7.93 -2.22 -4.07
C LEU A 27 -6.78 -1.47 -4.75
N LEU A 28 -6.43 -1.82 -5.99
CA LEU A 28 -5.41 -1.16 -6.79
C LEU A 28 -5.93 0.08 -7.53
N ALA A 29 -7.24 0.19 -7.70
CA ALA A 29 -7.87 1.27 -8.49
C ALA A 29 -7.45 2.69 -8.06
N PRO A 30 -7.35 3.03 -6.75
CA PRO A 30 -6.90 4.35 -6.32
C PRO A 30 -5.47 4.67 -6.78
N PHE A 31 -4.57 3.73 -6.68
CA PHE A 31 -3.16 3.89 -7.08
C PHE A 31 -3.00 4.06 -8.60
N LEU A 32 -3.75 3.28 -9.37
CA LEU A 32 -3.77 3.41 -10.83
C LEU A 32 -4.31 4.78 -11.25
N ARG A 33 -5.39 5.25 -10.60
CA ARG A 33 -5.95 6.59 -10.83
C ARG A 33 -4.91 7.69 -10.60
N GLU A 34 -4.23 7.68 -9.45
CA GLU A 34 -3.25 8.72 -9.09
C GLU A 34 -2.03 8.71 -10.02
N ALA A 35 -1.69 7.56 -10.57
CA ALA A 35 -0.61 7.41 -11.56
C ALA A 35 -1.05 7.73 -13.00
N GLY A 36 -2.32 8.09 -13.24
CA GLY A 36 -2.85 8.33 -14.59
C GLY A 36 -2.97 7.05 -15.43
N LEU A 37 -3.00 5.89 -14.79
CA LEU A 37 -3.15 4.60 -15.46
C LEU A 37 -4.63 4.17 -15.51
N PRO A 38 -5.04 3.41 -16.54
CA PRO A 38 -6.39 2.87 -16.61
C PRO A 38 -6.70 1.98 -15.40
N LYS A 39 -7.80 2.27 -14.71
CA LYS A 39 -8.33 1.38 -13.67
C LYS A 39 -8.80 0.07 -14.32
N LYS A 40 -8.62 -1.04 -13.61
CA LYS A 40 -9.11 -2.36 -14.02
C LYS A 40 -10.48 -2.69 -13.41
N ALA A 41 -10.83 -2.00 -12.31
CA ALA A 41 -12.12 -2.11 -11.63
C ALA A 41 -12.44 -0.79 -10.93
N GLU A 42 -13.69 -0.60 -10.51
CA GLU A 42 -14.07 0.51 -9.64
C GLU A 42 -13.62 0.25 -8.21
N THR A 43 -13.16 1.31 -7.53
CA THR A 43 -12.72 1.23 -6.13
C THR A 43 -13.84 0.74 -5.20
N TYR A 44 -13.48 0.24 -4.03
CA TYR A 44 -14.44 0.04 -2.95
C TYR A 44 -14.98 1.41 -2.49
N GLY A 45 -16.21 1.45 -2.02
CA GLY A 45 -16.81 2.65 -1.46
C GLY A 45 -16.35 2.96 -0.03
N ASN A 46 -17.07 3.84 0.64
CA ASN A 46 -16.79 4.30 1.99
C ASN A 46 -15.37 4.90 2.09
N TRP A 47 -14.58 4.46 3.04
CA TRP A 47 -13.25 5.02 3.31
C TRP A 47 -12.25 4.90 2.16
N GLU A 48 -12.43 3.95 1.24
CA GLU A 48 -11.65 3.87 -0.01
C GLU A 48 -12.07 4.90 -1.07
N LYS A 49 -12.97 5.85 -0.72
CA LYS A 49 -13.48 6.90 -1.60
C LYS A 49 -13.33 8.31 -1.02
N ASP A 50 -13.23 8.44 0.30
CA ASP A 50 -13.36 9.70 1.01
C ASP A 50 -12.02 10.26 1.54
N GLY A 51 -10.93 10.05 0.79
CA GLY A 51 -9.59 10.56 1.12
C GLY A 51 -8.67 9.56 1.82
N LEU A 52 -9.18 8.38 2.18
CA LEU A 52 -8.39 7.23 2.65
C LEU A 52 -8.09 6.23 1.52
N ASP A 53 -8.40 6.61 0.30
CA ASP A 53 -8.22 5.77 -0.89
C ASP A 53 -6.83 5.11 -0.92
N GLY A 54 -6.80 3.78 -0.99
CA GLY A 54 -5.57 2.99 -1.06
C GLY A 54 -5.05 2.42 0.27
N HIS A 55 -5.54 2.88 1.44
CA HIS A 55 -5.04 2.35 2.72
C HIS A 55 -5.34 0.86 2.91
N ILE A 56 -6.52 0.38 2.50
CA ILE A 56 -6.86 -1.05 2.57
C ILE A 56 -5.96 -1.86 1.64
N GLY A 57 -5.56 -1.32 0.49
CA GLY A 57 -4.59 -1.97 -0.40
C GLY A 57 -3.26 -2.29 0.30
N GLY A 58 -2.72 -1.34 1.08
CA GLY A 58 -1.54 -1.55 1.91
C GLY A 58 -1.74 -2.61 2.99
N HIS A 59 -2.83 -2.53 3.75
CA HIS A 59 -3.19 -3.53 4.75
C HIS A 59 -3.38 -4.93 4.16
N TYR A 60 -4.04 -5.01 3.01
CA TYR A 60 -4.28 -6.27 2.33
C TYR A 60 -2.97 -6.93 1.88
N LEU A 61 -2.03 -6.14 1.36
CA LEU A 61 -0.70 -6.64 0.99
C LEU A 61 0.04 -7.24 2.19
N THR A 62 0.02 -6.56 3.36
CA THR A 62 0.53 -7.09 4.63
C THR A 62 -0.15 -8.42 4.99
N ALA A 63 -1.49 -8.46 4.94
CA ALA A 63 -2.24 -9.65 5.31
C ALA A 63 -1.91 -10.85 4.42
N LEU A 64 -1.80 -10.66 3.11
CA LEU A 64 -1.39 -11.70 2.17
C LEU A 64 0.02 -12.24 2.47
N ALA A 65 0.97 -11.33 2.73
CA ALA A 65 2.36 -11.69 3.03
C ALA A 65 2.47 -12.51 4.32
N ILE A 66 1.80 -12.07 5.40
CA ILE A 66 1.80 -12.76 6.69
C ILE A 66 1.08 -14.12 6.59
N HIS A 67 -0.04 -14.18 5.90
CA HIS A 67 -0.76 -15.44 5.68
C HIS A 67 0.08 -16.45 4.89
N TYR A 68 0.72 -16.00 3.83
CA TYR A 68 1.65 -16.85 3.07
C TYR A 68 2.79 -17.37 3.97
N ALA A 69 3.43 -16.50 4.73
CA ALA A 69 4.51 -16.89 5.63
C ALA A 69 4.07 -17.90 6.71
N ALA A 70 2.89 -17.70 7.28
CA ALA A 70 2.34 -18.55 8.34
C ALA A 70 1.83 -19.90 7.83
N THR A 71 1.25 -19.95 6.64
CA THR A 71 0.48 -21.12 6.15
C THR A 71 1.06 -21.77 4.90
N GLY A 72 1.84 -21.04 4.11
CA GLY A 72 2.27 -21.47 2.78
C GLY A 72 1.19 -21.37 1.70
N ASN A 73 0.09 -20.62 1.95
CA ASN A 73 -1.02 -20.48 1.01
C ASN A 73 -0.57 -19.82 -0.29
N LEU A 74 -0.57 -20.57 -1.39
CA LEU A 74 -0.07 -20.12 -2.70
C LEU A 74 -0.98 -19.09 -3.37
N GLU A 75 -2.28 -19.08 -3.07
CA GLU A 75 -3.17 -18.04 -3.59
C GLU A 75 -2.87 -16.67 -2.95
N CYS A 76 -2.56 -16.63 -1.65
CA CYS A 76 -2.07 -15.43 -1.00
C CYS A 76 -0.75 -14.94 -1.65
N LYS A 77 0.16 -15.86 -1.93
CA LYS A 77 1.42 -15.53 -2.63
C LYS A 77 1.18 -14.95 -4.02
N LYS A 78 0.33 -15.57 -4.81
CA LYS A 78 -0.02 -15.14 -6.17
C LYS A 78 -0.61 -13.72 -6.18
N ARG A 79 -1.56 -13.45 -5.29
CA ARG A 79 -2.18 -12.12 -5.18
C ARG A 79 -1.20 -11.06 -4.69
N MET A 80 -0.36 -11.40 -3.71
CA MET A 80 0.71 -10.52 -3.25
C MET A 80 1.66 -10.15 -4.40
N ASP A 81 2.14 -11.13 -5.17
CA ASP A 81 3.05 -10.91 -6.28
C ASP A 81 2.41 -10.07 -7.40
N TYR A 82 1.12 -10.29 -7.65
CA TYR A 82 0.33 -9.48 -8.57
C TYR A 82 0.26 -8.02 -8.12
N MET A 83 -0.10 -7.75 -6.85
CA MET A 83 -0.16 -6.40 -6.30
C MET A 83 1.20 -5.69 -6.38
N VAL A 84 2.27 -6.38 -6.01
CA VAL A 84 3.63 -5.83 -6.10
C VAL A 84 3.98 -5.46 -7.54
N SER A 85 3.53 -6.25 -8.51
CA SER A 85 3.76 -5.97 -9.94
C SER A 85 2.97 -4.74 -10.40
N GLU A 86 1.74 -4.56 -9.95
CA GLU A 86 0.95 -3.36 -10.25
C GLU A 86 1.51 -2.12 -9.55
N PHE A 87 1.96 -2.22 -8.29
CA PHE A 87 2.65 -1.12 -7.61
C PHE A 87 3.96 -0.71 -8.32
N ALA A 88 4.69 -1.65 -8.89
CA ALA A 88 5.85 -1.32 -9.71
C ALA A 88 5.48 -0.55 -10.98
N ARG A 89 4.34 -0.89 -11.62
CA ARG A 89 3.80 -0.13 -12.77
C ARG A 89 3.37 1.29 -12.37
N VAL A 90 2.68 1.42 -11.23
CA VAL A 90 2.30 2.71 -10.64
C VAL A 90 3.53 3.58 -10.39
N GLN A 91 4.54 3.03 -9.71
CA GLN A 91 5.80 3.74 -9.43
C GLN A 91 6.52 4.17 -10.70
N GLN A 92 6.56 3.33 -11.71
CA GLN A 92 7.15 3.65 -13.01
C GLN A 92 6.39 4.78 -13.72
N ALA A 93 5.06 4.75 -13.70
CA ALA A 93 4.23 5.79 -14.32
C ALA A 93 4.33 7.14 -13.57
N ASN A 94 4.45 7.12 -12.25
CA ASN A 94 4.69 8.34 -11.46
C ASN A 94 6.05 8.97 -11.77
N GLY A 95 7.08 8.18 -12.01
CA GLY A 95 8.42 8.62 -12.39
C GLY A 95 9.28 9.12 -11.23
N ASP A 96 8.69 9.50 -10.11
CA ASP A 96 9.35 10.10 -8.95
C ASP A 96 9.64 9.12 -7.79
N GLY A 97 9.18 7.89 -7.90
CA GLY A 97 9.33 6.87 -6.84
C GLY A 97 8.11 6.69 -5.95
N SER A 98 7.09 7.55 -6.07
CA SER A 98 5.88 7.51 -5.24
C SER A 98 4.95 6.35 -5.58
N ILE A 99 4.24 5.86 -4.54
CA ILE A 99 3.14 4.89 -4.62
C ILE A 99 2.05 5.32 -3.65
N CYS A 100 1.17 6.22 -4.09
CA CYS A 100 0.10 6.78 -3.26
C CYS A 100 -1.26 6.53 -3.90
N GLY A 101 -2.28 6.26 -3.08
CA GLY A 101 -3.65 6.03 -3.54
C GLY A 101 -4.61 7.18 -3.21
N PHE A 102 -4.29 8.07 -2.26
CA PHE A 102 -5.17 9.17 -1.88
C PHE A 102 -5.18 10.29 -2.94
N PRO A 103 -6.30 10.99 -3.11
CA PRO A 103 -6.47 11.99 -4.16
C PRO A 103 -5.47 13.15 -4.07
N ASN A 104 -4.95 13.58 -5.22
CA ASN A 104 -4.00 14.70 -5.33
C ASN A 104 -2.69 14.49 -4.54
N SER A 105 -2.23 13.26 -4.43
CA SER A 105 -1.00 12.90 -3.68
C SER A 105 0.25 13.63 -4.18
N LYS A 106 0.35 13.91 -5.49
CA LYS A 106 1.46 14.69 -6.07
C LYS A 106 1.48 16.13 -5.55
N LYS A 107 0.31 16.79 -5.56
CA LYS A 107 0.19 18.16 -5.01
C LYS A 107 0.53 18.20 -3.53
N PHE A 108 0.08 17.21 -2.76
CA PHE A 108 0.44 17.08 -1.35
C PHE A 108 1.96 17.07 -1.17
N ALA A 109 2.67 16.19 -1.89
CA ALA A 109 4.12 16.08 -1.81
C ALA A 109 4.85 17.37 -2.26
N GLU A 110 4.38 18.02 -3.31
CA GLU A 110 4.94 19.31 -3.78
C GLU A 110 4.83 20.40 -2.74
N GLU A 111 3.70 20.52 -2.05
CA GLU A 111 3.51 21.55 -1.01
C GLU A 111 4.38 21.25 0.23
N ILE A 112 4.51 19.98 0.63
CA ILE A 112 5.42 19.62 1.73
C ILE A 112 6.87 19.98 1.38
N ARG A 113 7.34 19.66 0.16
CA ARG A 113 8.71 20.05 -0.30
C ARG A 113 8.97 21.55 -0.24
N LYS A 114 7.94 22.38 -0.42
CA LYS A 114 8.03 23.84 -0.29
C LYS A 114 8.00 24.34 1.16
N GLY A 115 7.88 23.44 2.14
CA GLY A 115 7.74 23.79 3.55
C GLY A 115 6.31 24.14 3.97
N ASN A 116 5.30 24.00 3.09
CA ASN A 116 3.91 24.24 3.40
C ASN A 116 3.31 23.03 4.11
N VAL A 117 3.72 22.79 5.36
CA VAL A 117 3.22 21.67 6.16
C VAL A 117 1.75 21.81 6.55
N GLY A 118 1.19 23.03 6.50
CA GLY A 118 -0.23 23.28 6.73
C GLY A 118 -1.15 22.57 5.73
N ILE A 119 -0.63 22.14 4.58
CA ILE A 119 -1.38 21.36 3.59
C ILE A 119 -1.98 20.08 4.16
N VAL A 120 -1.39 19.49 5.21
CA VAL A 120 -1.90 18.25 5.84
C VAL A 120 -3.34 18.39 6.33
N TRP A 121 -3.76 19.60 6.71
CA TRP A 121 -5.14 19.87 7.16
C TRP A 121 -6.20 19.81 6.05
N ASN A 122 -5.76 19.83 4.79
CA ASN A 122 -6.63 19.68 3.63
C ASN A 122 -6.82 18.21 3.24
N TYR A 123 -6.12 17.31 3.90
CA TYR A 123 -6.18 15.86 3.68
C TYR A 123 -6.57 15.18 4.97
N TRP A 124 -7.40 14.18 4.89
CA TRP A 124 -7.85 13.50 6.11
C TRP A 124 -6.68 12.87 6.87
N VAL A 125 -5.97 11.91 6.25
CA VAL A 125 -4.85 11.20 6.90
C VAL A 125 -3.81 10.72 5.87
N ALA A 126 -3.24 11.63 5.09
CA ALA A 126 -2.31 11.31 4.01
C ALA A 126 -1.11 10.46 4.49
N TRP A 127 -0.48 10.84 5.60
CA TRP A 127 0.65 10.10 6.17
C TRP A 127 0.28 8.69 6.62
N TYR A 128 -0.89 8.52 7.22
CA TYR A 128 -1.41 7.20 7.59
C TYR A 128 -1.63 6.32 6.36
N ASN A 129 -2.20 6.87 5.29
CA ASN A 129 -2.41 6.15 4.05
C ASN A 129 -1.08 5.63 3.47
N MET A 130 -0.09 6.52 3.34
CA MET A 130 1.25 6.14 2.86
C MET A 130 1.91 5.10 3.75
N HIS A 131 1.81 5.25 5.09
CA HIS A 131 2.33 4.28 6.03
C HIS A 131 1.83 2.85 5.76
N LYS A 132 0.56 2.67 5.36
CA LYS A 132 0.02 1.35 5.03
C LYS A 132 0.65 0.76 3.78
N THR A 133 0.92 1.58 2.78
CA THR A 133 1.63 1.15 1.57
C THR A 133 3.08 0.77 1.87
N TYR A 134 3.79 1.57 2.67
CA TYR A 134 5.13 1.23 3.16
C TYR A 134 5.13 -0.10 3.92
N ALA A 135 4.22 -0.27 4.87
CA ALA A 135 4.12 -1.50 5.66
C ALA A 135 3.85 -2.72 4.76
N GLY A 136 2.91 -2.61 3.82
CA GLY A 136 2.57 -3.68 2.89
C GLY A 136 3.75 -4.12 2.02
N LEU A 137 4.48 -3.17 1.46
CA LEU A 137 5.66 -3.45 0.63
C LEU A 137 6.80 -4.08 1.45
N ARG A 138 7.07 -3.54 2.66
CA ARG A 138 8.03 -4.11 3.59
C ARG A 138 7.70 -5.56 3.94
N ASP A 139 6.45 -5.84 4.24
CA ASP A 139 6.00 -7.16 4.63
C ASP A 139 6.00 -8.14 3.46
N ALA A 140 5.63 -7.69 2.26
CA ALA A 140 5.76 -8.47 1.03
C ALA A 140 7.23 -8.86 0.76
N TRP A 141 8.19 -7.97 1.05
CA TRP A 141 9.60 -8.29 1.00
C TRP A 141 10.01 -9.28 2.09
N LEU A 142 9.82 -8.93 3.37
CA LEU A 142 10.37 -9.68 4.50
C LEU A 142 9.70 -11.03 4.69
N TYR A 143 8.38 -11.07 4.66
CA TYR A 143 7.57 -12.27 4.91
C TYR A 143 7.20 -12.99 3.62
N GLY A 144 6.87 -12.23 2.58
CA GLY A 144 6.51 -12.78 1.27
C GLY A 144 7.71 -13.19 0.41
N LYS A 145 8.94 -12.82 0.81
CA LYS A 145 10.18 -13.09 0.07
C LYS A 145 10.15 -12.54 -1.36
N ASN A 146 9.52 -11.39 -1.55
CA ASN A 146 9.39 -10.75 -2.86
C ASN A 146 10.47 -9.67 -3.05
N GLU A 147 11.51 -9.96 -3.83
CA GLU A 147 12.61 -9.03 -4.07
C GLU A 147 12.21 -7.82 -4.92
N LYS A 148 11.14 -7.92 -5.73
CA LYS A 148 10.59 -6.76 -6.44
C LYS A 148 9.97 -5.78 -5.43
N ALA A 149 9.26 -6.29 -4.40
CA ALA A 149 8.73 -5.45 -3.33
C ALA A 149 9.82 -4.67 -2.62
N LYS A 150 10.98 -5.30 -2.33
CA LYS A 150 12.15 -4.60 -1.77
C LYS A 150 12.59 -3.43 -2.64
N LYS A 151 12.74 -3.65 -3.94
CA LYS A 151 13.22 -2.62 -4.88
C LYS A 151 12.30 -1.41 -4.93
N ILE A 152 10.98 -1.63 -5.04
CA ILE A 152 10.02 -0.52 -5.09
C ILE A 152 9.81 0.12 -3.72
N PHE A 153 9.92 -0.64 -2.63
CA PHE A 153 9.89 -0.13 -1.27
C PHE A 153 11.03 0.87 -1.02
N LEU A 154 12.27 0.52 -1.36
CA LEU A 154 13.42 1.40 -1.17
C LEU A 154 13.28 2.70 -1.98
N LYS A 155 12.86 2.62 -3.25
CA LYS A 155 12.58 3.82 -4.06
C LYS A 155 11.47 4.69 -3.45
N PHE A 156 10.46 4.07 -2.86
CA PHE A 156 9.40 4.81 -2.19
C PHE A 156 9.91 5.45 -0.89
N CYS A 157 10.85 4.81 -0.16
CA CYS A 157 11.55 5.41 0.97
C CYS A 157 12.38 6.63 0.54
N ASP A 158 13.15 6.52 -0.54
CA ASP A 158 13.95 7.63 -1.08
C ASP A 158 13.05 8.82 -1.44
N TRP A 159 11.91 8.56 -2.08
CA TRP A 159 10.91 9.59 -2.34
C TRP A 159 10.37 10.23 -1.05
N GLY A 160 10.08 9.43 -0.02
CA GLY A 160 9.59 9.94 1.26
C GLY A 160 10.62 10.84 1.96
N VAL A 161 11.89 10.45 1.93
CA VAL A 161 12.99 11.27 2.45
C VAL A 161 13.10 12.58 1.66
N ASP A 162 13.05 12.53 0.33
CA ASP A 162 13.09 13.73 -0.52
C ASP A 162 11.95 14.71 -0.19
N VAL A 163 10.73 14.20 0.01
CA VAL A 163 9.54 15.03 0.32
C VAL A 163 9.73 15.85 1.60
N ILE A 164 10.43 15.32 2.61
CA ILE A 164 10.59 15.97 3.92
C ILE A 164 11.99 16.60 4.11
N SER A 165 12.91 16.46 3.15
CA SER A 165 14.31 16.83 3.31
C SER A 165 14.56 18.32 3.58
N ASN A 166 13.63 19.19 3.18
CA ASN A 166 13.74 20.64 3.35
C ASN A 166 13.00 21.16 4.60
N LEU A 167 12.40 20.28 5.39
CA LEU A 167 11.68 20.68 6.60
C LEU A 167 12.64 20.88 7.77
N ASP A 168 12.39 21.91 8.56
CA ASP A 168 13.10 22.15 9.82
C ASP A 168 12.40 21.42 11.00
N ASP A 169 13.04 21.44 12.17
CA ASP A 169 12.54 20.76 13.38
C ASP A 169 11.16 21.28 13.88
N ARG A 170 10.74 22.47 13.45
CA ARG A 170 9.43 23.02 13.83
C ARG A 170 8.33 22.57 12.85
N GLN A 171 8.72 22.23 11.63
CA GLN A 171 7.82 21.77 10.59
C GLN A 171 7.58 20.25 10.67
N MET A 172 8.49 19.52 11.30
CA MET A 172 8.37 18.07 11.57
C MET A 172 7.70 17.74 12.87
#